data_9f08bebae1996ffa527a9ee6339186c3
#
_entry.id   9f08bebae1996ffa527a9ee6339186c3
#
_cell.length_a   1.000
_cell.length_b   1.000
_cell.length_c   1.000
_cell.angle_alpha   90.00
_cell.angle_beta   90.00
_cell.angle_gamma   90.00
#
_symmetry.space_group_name_H-M   'P 1'
#
loop_
_entity.id
_entity.type
_entity.pdbx_description
1 polymer ?
#
loop_
_entity_poly.entity_id
_entity_poly.type
_entity_poly.pdbx_seq_one_letter_code
_entity_poly.pdbx_strand_id
1 'polypeptide(L)'
;MTEEELDAAGALAVDEDQDERSEEMSLDERKERLKKTRWNVFLYLGVAAILFGFALFPMPFSADYDGFSKSAEKDIGLVWGVPIDGEDMFDVPMRLTVTANSPPTQPNINIAVYVIEQEDCTDFTLSEKMQDAKTGDSHSSQYQEASSRVLADGTYDFEFNIDPGQYCLIAEYIDGNGDKITSNDQSLSVEGKLYPNQFIGGLLGLLCLGLSGFAFVGAQKHGSVLRKILEGENETTESRVLSE
;
A
#
# COMPACT_ATOMS: atom_id res chain seq x y z
N MET A 1 4.40 43.73 14.48
CA MET A 1 5.48 42.81 14.11
C MET A 1 5.66 41.88 15.30
N THR A 2 5.14 40.71 15.18
CA THR A 2 5.11 39.67 16.24
C THR A 2 6.32 38.77 16.07
N GLU A 3 6.81 38.20 17.17
CA GLU A 3 8.02 37.36 17.25
C GLU A 3 8.00 36.13 16.30
N GLU A 4 6.85 35.76 15.73
CA GLU A 4 6.73 34.69 14.72
C GLU A 4 7.29 35.04 13.33
N GLU A 5 7.45 36.33 12.99
CA GLU A 5 8.07 36.73 11.71
C GLU A 5 9.62 36.66 11.73
N LEU A 6 10.23 36.60 12.93
CA LEU A 6 11.67 36.49 13.05
C LEU A 6 12.20 35.06 12.87
N ASP A 7 11.38 34.04 13.17
CA ASP A 7 11.81 32.62 13.03
C ASP A 7 11.83 32.16 11.56
N ALA A 8 10.98 32.73 10.70
CA ALA A 8 10.98 32.41 9.28
C ALA A 8 12.21 32.97 8.52
N ALA A 9 12.77 34.07 9.00
CA ALA A 9 13.99 34.65 8.42
C ALA A 9 15.27 33.87 8.81
N GLY A 10 15.25 33.19 9.97
CA GLY A 10 16.36 32.34 10.43
C GLY A 10 16.56 31.06 9.60
N ALA A 11 15.49 30.55 8.99
CA ALA A 11 15.58 29.34 8.18
C ALA A 11 16.25 29.55 6.80
N LEU A 12 16.27 30.80 6.30
CA LEU A 12 16.94 31.14 5.05
C LEU A 12 18.42 31.53 5.23
N ALA A 13 18.80 31.93 6.46
CA ALA A 13 20.19 32.29 6.78
C ALA A 13 21.12 31.08 6.94
N VAL A 14 20.55 29.85 7.09
CA VAL A 14 21.34 28.61 7.23
C VAL A 14 22.07 28.23 5.94
N ASP A 15 21.66 28.77 4.78
CA ASP A 15 22.27 28.40 3.49
C ASP A 15 23.56 29.19 3.18
N GLU A 16 23.73 30.42 3.72
CA GLU A 16 24.95 31.23 3.53
C GLU A 16 26.10 30.71 4.40
N ASP A 17 25.85 30.35 5.66
CA ASP A 17 26.89 29.79 6.56
C ASP A 17 27.39 28.40 6.10
N GLN A 18 26.61 27.67 5.31
CA GLN A 18 27.04 26.40 4.74
C GLN A 18 27.94 26.58 3.51
N ASP A 19 27.76 27.61 2.74
CA ASP A 19 28.64 27.91 1.59
C ASP A 19 30.03 28.39 2.04
N GLU A 20 30.15 29.22 3.09
CA GLU A 20 31.45 29.65 3.64
C GLU A 20 32.24 28.48 4.26
N ARG A 21 31.57 27.53 4.97
CA ARG A 21 32.19 26.29 5.46
C ARG A 21 32.63 25.35 4.34
N SER A 22 32.04 25.47 3.17
CA SER A 22 32.38 24.60 2.04
C SER A 22 33.68 25.00 1.37
N GLU A 23 34.13 26.25 1.50
CA GLU A 23 35.39 26.74 0.90
C GLU A 23 36.64 26.25 1.64
N GLU A 24 36.53 25.94 2.93
CA GLU A 24 37.67 25.46 3.74
C GLU A 24 37.90 23.95 3.69
N MET A 25 37.01 23.16 3.04
CA MET A 25 37.15 21.72 3.00
C MET A 25 38.23 21.24 2.05
N SER A 26 39.03 20.27 2.52
CA SER A 26 40.04 19.59 1.70
C SER A 26 39.40 18.84 0.52
N LEU A 27 40.18 18.68 -0.58
CA LEU A 27 39.74 17.92 -1.76
C LEU A 27 39.29 16.48 -1.44
N ASP A 28 39.93 15.85 -0.49
CA ASP A 28 39.64 14.49 -0.10
C ASP A 28 38.31 14.38 0.66
N GLU A 29 38.03 15.33 1.55
CA GLU A 29 36.72 15.44 2.24
C GLU A 29 35.60 15.71 1.25
N ARG A 30 35.82 16.54 0.22
CA ARG A 30 34.83 16.79 -0.84
C ARG A 30 34.54 15.54 -1.65
N LYS A 31 35.55 14.74 -2.01
CA LYS A 31 35.40 13.46 -2.70
C LYS A 31 34.62 12.46 -1.85
N GLU A 32 34.92 12.39 -0.55
CA GLU A 32 34.24 11.49 0.37
C GLU A 32 32.77 11.88 0.54
N ARG A 33 32.46 13.17 0.72
CA ARG A 33 31.08 13.67 0.77
C ARG A 33 30.31 13.35 -0.51
N LEU A 34 30.91 13.59 -1.68
CA LEU A 34 30.30 13.26 -2.97
C LEU A 34 30.00 11.76 -3.07
N LYS A 35 30.93 10.91 -2.66
CA LYS A 35 30.74 9.46 -2.63
C LYS A 35 29.60 9.06 -1.71
N LYS A 36 29.55 9.63 -0.49
CA LYS A 36 28.49 9.39 0.50
C LYS A 36 27.13 9.85 -0.02
N THR A 37 27.06 11.06 -0.61
CA THR A 37 25.81 11.59 -1.15
C THR A 37 25.30 10.75 -2.33
N ARG A 38 26.18 10.32 -3.24
CA ARG A 38 25.81 9.40 -4.33
C ARG A 38 25.29 8.06 -3.78
N TRP A 39 25.94 7.52 -2.75
CA TRP A 39 25.50 6.30 -2.10
C TRP A 39 24.11 6.45 -1.47
N ASN A 40 23.83 7.59 -0.84
CA ASN A 40 22.52 7.87 -0.27
C ASN A 40 21.41 7.91 -1.33
N VAL A 41 21.68 8.43 -2.55
CA VAL A 41 20.71 8.38 -3.67
C VAL A 41 20.30 6.95 -3.96
N PHE A 42 21.25 6.04 -4.12
CA PHE A 42 20.98 4.63 -4.42
C PHE A 42 20.28 3.93 -3.24
N LEU A 43 20.69 4.25 -2.02
CA LEU A 43 20.09 3.67 -0.82
C LEU A 43 18.60 4.07 -0.71
N TYR A 44 18.29 5.35 -0.79
CA TYR A 44 16.89 5.81 -0.70
C TYR A 44 16.04 5.33 -1.88
N LEU A 45 16.62 5.28 -3.08
CA LEU A 45 15.93 4.72 -4.24
C LEU A 45 15.63 3.22 -4.07
N GLY A 46 16.60 2.45 -3.55
CA GLY A 46 16.43 1.03 -3.25
C GLY A 46 15.36 0.79 -2.18
N VAL A 47 15.39 1.59 -1.10
CA VAL A 47 14.37 1.51 -0.04
C VAL A 47 12.99 1.88 -0.60
N ALA A 48 12.88 2.95 -1.40
CA ALA A 48 11.63 3.34 -2.05
C ALA A 48 11.08 2.20 -2.94
N ALA A 49 11.93 1.55 -3.74
CA ALA A 49 11.52 0.43 -4.58
C ALA A 49 10.98 -0.76 -3.77
N ILE A 50 11.60 -1.06 -2.63
CA ILE A 50 11.13 -2.12 -1.71
C ILE A 50 9.78 -1.73 -1.11
N LEU A 51 9.62 -0.49 -0.62
CA LEU A 51 8.37 -0.01 -0.03
C LEU A 51 7.22 -0.01 -1.05
N PHE A 52 7.46 0.44 -2.28
CA PHE A 52 6.46 0.34 -3.35
C PHE A 52 6.17 -1.11 -3.73
N GLY A 53 7.17 -1.97 -3.71
CA GLY A 53 6.97 -3.40 -3.88
C GLY A 53 5.96 -3.94 -2.85
N PHE A 54 6.16 -3.68 -1.57
CA PHE A 54 5.22 -4.09 -0.52
C PHE A 54 3.84 -3.44 -0.65
N ALA A 55 3.77 -2.17 -1.09
CA ALA A 55 2.50 -1.47 -1.26
C ALA A 55 1.66 -2.00 -2.44
N LEU A 56 2.31 -2.41 -3.53
CA LEU A 56 1.66 -2.80 -4.78
C LEU A 56 1.43 -4.32 -4.90
N PHE A 57 2.19 -5.14 -4.17
CA PHE A 57 2.04 -6.59 -4.22
C PHE A 57 0.92 -7.06 -3.29
N PRO A 58 -0.15 -7.65 -3.83
CA PRO A 58 -1.22 -8.20 -3.04
C PRO A 58 -0.80 -9.50 -2.34
N MET A 59 -1.41 -9.75 -1.19
CA MET A 59 -1.40 -11.06 -0.54
C MET A 59 -2.56 -11.89 -1.09
N PRO A 60 -2.33 -12.93 -1.90
CA PRO A 60 -3.39 -13.74 -2.47
C PRO A 60 -3.90 -14.76 -1.47
N PHE A 61 -5.20 -15.06 -1.52
CA PHE A 61 -5.84 -16.17 -0.84
C PHE A 61 -6.95 -16.77 -1.71
N SER A 62 -7.35 -17.99 -1.42
CA SER A 62 -8.46 -18.65 -2.11
C SER A 62 -9.33 -19.43 -1.14
N ALA A 63 -10.60 -19.56 -1.49
CA ALA A 63 -11.58 -20.40 -0.83
C ALA A 63 -12.42 -21.11 -1.89
N ASP A 64 -12.65 -22.40 -1.71
CA ASP A 64 -13.46 -23.21 -2.61
C ASP A 64 -14.64 -23.80 -1.85
N TYR A 65 -15.72 -23.99 -2.58
CA TYR A 65 -16.95 -24.60 -2.12
C TYR A 65 -17.40 -25.66 -3.12
N ASP A 66 -17.57 -26.85 -2.65
CA ASP A 66 -18.17 -27.93 -3.40
C ASP A 66 -19.39 -28.49 -2.66
N GLY A 67 -20.31 -29.13 -3.34
CA GLY A 67 -21.68 -29.47 -2.96
C GLY A 67 -21.98 -30.03 -1.56
N PHE A 68 -21.00 -30.24 -0.70
CA PHE A 68 -21.20 -30.67 0.69
C PHE A 68 -21.19 -29.48 1.67
N SER A 69 -20.39 -28.48 1.41
CA SER A 69 -20.44 -27.21 2.14
C SER A 69 -21.56 -26.33 1.60
N LYS A 70 -22.05 -25.41 2.36
CA LYS A 70 -23.15 -24.52 1.96
C LYS A 70 -22.67 -23.14 1.56
N SER A 71 -21.39 -22.86 1.74
CA SER A 71 -20.72 -21.59 1.49
C SER A 71 -19.21 -21.81 1.30
N ALA A 72 -18.55 -20.97 0.55
CA ALA A 72 -17.10 -20.88 0.57
C ALA A 72 -16.69 -20.08 1.79
N GLU A 73 -15.94 -20.70 2.68
CA GLU A 73 -15.52 -20.10 3.95
C GLU A 73 -14.00 -20.06 4.03
N LYS A 74 -13.47 -18.94 4.47
CA LYS A 74 -12.03 -18.77 4.63
C LYS A 74 -11.72 -17.86 5.80
N ASP A 75 -10.90 -18.36 6.72
CA ASP A 75 -10.27 -17.50 7.71
C ASP A 75 -9.18 -16.68 7.03
N ILE A 76 -9.34 -15.38 7.07
CA ILE A 76 -8.33 -14.42 6.66
C ILE A 76 -7.46 -14.16 7.88
N GLY A 77 -6.19 -14.57 7.80
CA GLY A 77 -5.23 -14.36 8.87
C GLY A 77 -5.01 -12.88 9.18
N LEU A 78 -4.00 -12.58 9.98
CA LEU A 78 -3.74 -11.22 10.43
C LEU A 78 -3.57 -10.24 9.26
N VAL A 79 -4.55 -9.36 9.12
CA VAL A 79 -4.49 -8.17 8.27
C VAL A 79 -3.89 -7.06 9.12
N TRP A 80 -2.65 -6.67 8.84
CA TRP A 80 -2.05 -5.60 9.61
C TRP A 80 -2.02 -4.27 8.87
N GLY A 81 -2.19 -3.22 9.62
CA GLY A 81 -2.22 -1.84 9.16
C GLY A 81 -2.07 -0.89 10.35
N VAL A 82 -2.48 0.35 10.17
CA VAL A 82 -2.59 1.29 11.29
C VAL A 82 -3.87 0.97 12.06
N PRO A 83 -3.80 0.74 13.38
CA PRO A 83 -4.96 0.36 14.17
C PRO A 83 -5.83 1.60 14.48
N ILE A 84 -6.53 2.08 13.47
CA ILE A 84 -7.57 3.11 13.57
C ILE A 84 -8.84 2.44 13.14
N ASP A 85 -9.83 2.37 14.04
CA ASP A 85 -11.10 1.70 13.79
C ASP A 85 -12.03 2.65 13.03
N GLY A 86 -12.78 2.11 12.08
CA GLY A 86 -13.79 2.82 11.30
C GLY A 86 -13.37 3.14 9.88
N GLU A 87 -14.29 3.68 9.09
CA GLU A 87 -14.03 4.05 7.69
C GLU A 87 -13.03 5.20 7.60
N ASP A 88 -11.78 4.90 7.32
CA ASP A 88 -10.73 5.90 7.17
C ASP A 88 -9.76 5.56 6.00
N MET A 89 -8.76 6.44 5.82
CA MET A 89 -7.77 6.27 4.75
C MET A 89 -6.72 5.16 5.03
N PHE A 90 -6.78 4.54 6.20
CA PHE A 90 -5.83 3.50 6.62
C PHE A 90 -6.41 2.09 6.46
N ASP A 91 -7.66 1.99 6.06
CA ASP A 91 -8.30 0.71 5.74
C ASP A 91 -7.49 -0.07 4.73
N VAL A 92 -7.56 -1.37 4.85
CA VAL A 92 -6.88 -2.31 3.96
C VAL A 92 -7.81 -2.70 2.82
N PRO A 93 -7.51 -2.29 1.57
CA PRO A 93 -8.29 -2.71 0.43
C PRO A 93 -8.20 -4.22 0.21
N MET A 94 -9.37 -4.85 0.05
CA MET A 94 -9.51 -6.25 -0.29
C MET A 94 -10.34 -6.38 -1.57
N ARG A 95 -9.82 -7.10 -2.55
CA ARG A 95 -10.51 -7.40 -3.80
C ARG A 95 -10.76 -8.88 -3.90
N LEU A 96 -12.00 -9.23 -4.21
CA LEU A 96 -12.43 -10.62 -4.36
C LEU A 96 -12.99 -10.82 -5.75
N THR A 97 -12.64 -11.95 -6.36
CA THR A 97 -13.25 -12.44 -7.58
C THR A 97 -13.92 -13.76 -7.26
N VAL A 98 -15.24 -13.80 -7.36
CA VAL A 98 -16.06 -14.99 -7.10
C VAL A 98 -16.46 -15.61 -8.45
N THR A 99 -16.14 -16.89 -8.64
CA THR A 99 -16.52 -17.66 -9.83
C THR A 99 -17.69 -18.59 -9.48
N ALA A 100 -18.80 -18.46 -10.20
CA ALA A 100 -19.98 -19.31 -10.07
C ALA A 100 -19.81 -20.58 -10.91
N ASN A 101 -19.09 -21.58 -10.40
CA ASN A 101 -18.81 -22.82 -11.14
C ASN A 101 -20.09 -23.59 -11.47
N SER A 102 -20.96 -23.79 -10.48
CA SER A 102 -22.26 -24.43 -10.63
C SER A 102 -23.32 -23.68 -9.84
N PRO A 103 -23.98 -22.69 -10.44
CA PRO A 103 -25.06 -21.99 -9.75
C PRO A 103 -26.33 -22.86 -9.64
N PRO A 104 -27.15 -22.66 -8.58
CA PRO A 104 -28.42 -23.29 -8.43
C PRO A 104 -29.34 -23.03 -9.63
N THR A 105 -30.22 -24.00 -9.98
CA THR A 105 -31.16 -23.86 -11.12
C THR A 105 -32.37 -22.99 -10.82
N GLN A 106 -32.47 -22.41 -9.63
CA GLN A 106 -33.56 -21.55 -9.22
C GLN A 106 -33.56 -20.21 -9.97
N PRO A 107 -34.71 -19.56 -10.20
CA PRO A 107 -34.76 -18.22 -10.74
C PRO A 107 -34.33 -17.18 -9.70
N ASN A 108 -33.80 -16.06 -10.17
CA ASN A 108 -33.42 -14.90 -9.34
C ASN A 108 -32.40 -15.22 -8.23
N ILE A 109 -31.35 -15.94 -8.60
CA ILE A 109 -30.23 -16.19 -7.70
C ILE A 109 -29.23 -15.04 -7.77
N ASN A 110 -28.60 -14.78 -6.64
CA ASN A 110 -27.50 -13.84 -6.54
C ASN A 110 -26.34 -14.46 -5.74
N ILE A 111 -25.21 -13.79 -5.71
CA ILE A 111 -24.06 -14.14 -4.88
C ILE A 111 -23.93 -13.08 -3.80
N ALA A 112 -23.87 -13.53 -2.55
CA ALA A 112 -23.62 -12.72 -1.38
C ALA A 112 -22.21 -13.01 -0.86
N VAL A 113 -21.49 -11.95 -0.50
CA VAL A 113 -20.18 -12.05 0.13
C VAL A 113 -20.21 -11.25 1.43
N TYR A 114 -19.76 -11.90 2.51
CA TYR A 114 -19.65 -11.33 3.84
C TYR A 114 -18.18 -11.35 4.26
N VAL A 115 -17.75 -10.27 4.87
CA VAL A 115 -16.46 -10.16 5.55
C VAL A 115 -16.75 -9.75 6.97
N ILE A 116 -16.48 -10.63 7.92
CA ILE A 116 -16.87 -10.49 9.33
C ILE A 116 -15.63 -10.70 10.19
N GLU A 117 -15.48 -9.92 11.26
CA GLU A 117 -14.39 -10.13 12.22
C GLU A 117 -14.40 -11.55 12.78
N GLN A 118 -13.22 -12.15 12.94
CA GLN A 118 -13.10 -13.56 13.31
C GLN A 118 -13.70 -13.88 14.69
N GLU A 119 -13.70 -12.93 15.61
CA GLU A 119 -14.31 -13.09 16.93
C GLU A 119 -15.83 -13.33 16.84
N ASP A 120 -16.46 -12.76 15.81
CA ASP A 120 -17.88 -12.84 15.53
C ASP A 120 -18.28 -14.01 14.62
N CYS A 121 -17.30 -14.74 14.10
CA CYS A 121 -17.53 -15.90 13.20
C CYS A 121 -17.85 -17.22 13.95
N THR A 122 -18.14 -17.13 15.24
CA THR A 122 -18.56 -18.31 16.00
C THR A 122 -20.03 -18.64 15.74
N ASP A 123 -20.40 -19.91 15.81
CA ASP A 123 -21.73 -20.45 15.44
C ASP A 123 -22.91 -19.70 16.07
N PHE A 124 -22.74 -19.07 17.23
CA PHE A 124 -23.82 -18.39 17.95
C PHE A 124 -24.05 -16.94 17.51
N THR A 125 -23.04 -16.25 17.05
CA THR A 125 -23.09 -14.83 16.67
C THR A 125 -23.12 -14.61 15.17
N LEU A 126 -22.65 -15.58 14.39
CA LEU A 126 -22.49 -15.45 12.94
C LEU A 126 -23.77 -15.01 12.21
N SER A 127 -24.91 -15.62 12.50
CA SER A 127 -26.17 -15.26 11.82
C SER A 127 -26.66 -13.86 12.17
N GLU A 128 -26.42 -13.38 13.39
CA GLU A 128 -26.73 -12.04 13.83
C GLU A 128 -25.81 -11.04 13.11
N LYS A 129 -24.51 -11.33 13.06
CA LYS A 129 -23.52 -10.47 12.37
C LYS A 129 -23.70 -10.43 10.86
N MET A 130 -24.09 -11.52 10.24
CA MET A 130 -24.50 -11.53 8.83
C MET A 130 -25.71 -10.63 8.58
N GLN A 131 -26.65 -10.56 9.51
CA GLN A 131 -27.80 -9.67 9.41
C GLN A 131 -27.39 -8.20 9.64
N ASP A 132 -26.53 -7.93 10.62
CA ASP A 132 -25.98 -6.59 10.88
C ASP A 132 -25.20 -6.09 9.66
N ALA A 133 -24.39 -6.93 9.03
CA ALA A 133 -23.68 -6.62 7.80
C ALA A 133 -24.61 -6.22 6.64
N LYS A 134 -25.77 -6.88 6.51
CA LYS A 134 -26.79 -6.53 5.49
C LYS A 134 -27.44 -5.18 5.73
N THR A 135 -27.57 -4.76 6.99
CA THR A 135 -28.16 -3.46 7.36
C THR A 135 -27.17 -2.30 7.25
N GLY A 136 -25.87 -2.61 7.20
CA GLY A 136 -24.79 -1.62 7.13
C GLY A 136 -24.52 -0.93 8.48
N ASP A 137 -25.00 -1.49 9.58
CA ASP A 137 -24.90 -0.87 10.92
C ASP A 137 -23.58 -1.21 11.65
N SER A 138 -22.70 -2.04 11.07
CA SER A 138 -21.47 -2.51 11.72
C SER A 138 -20.24 -2.29 10.85
N HIS A 139 -19.22 -1.65 11.40
CA HIS A 139 -17.90 -1.55 10.76
C HIS A 139 -17.12 -2.88 10.77
N SER A 140 -17.40 -3.74 11.75
CA SER A 140 -16.77 -5.06 11.89
C SER A 140 -17.34 -6.13 10.98
N SER A 141 -18.42 -5.82 10.25
CA SER A 141 -19.09 -6.75 9.34
C SER A 141 -19.52 -6.04 8.08
N GLN A 142 -19.02 -6.49 6.94
CA GLN A 142 -19.34 -5.92 5.64
C GLN A 142 -20.03 -6.93 4.73
N TYR A 143 -20.91 -6.46 3.88
CA TYR A 143 -21.72 -7.25 2.98
C TYR A 143 -21.80 -6.61 1.60
N GLN A 144 -21.69 -7.44 0.57
CA GLN A 144 -21.96 -7.03 -0.81
C GLN A 144 -22.68 -8.14 -1.57
N GLU A 145 -23.54 -7.73 -2.51
CA GLU A 145 -24.16 -8.61 -3.47
C GLU A 145 -23.59 -8.38 -4.88
N ALA A 146 -23.62 -9.44 -5.70
CA ALA A 146 -23.22 -9.29 -7.09
C ALA A 146 -24.10 -8.27 -7.82
N SER A 147 -23.50 -7.37 -8.58
CA SER A 147 -24.20 -6.31 -9.32
C SER A 147 -24.93 -6.78 -10.56
N SER A 148 -24.76 -8.04 -10.96
CA SER A 148 -25.32 -8.62 -12.17
C SER A 148 -25.87 -10.03 -11.93
N ARG A 149 -26.76 -10.48 -12.85
CA ARG A 149 -27.34 -11.82 -12.79
C ARG A 149 -26.28 -12.92 -12.82
N VAL A 150 -26.43 -13.90 -11.94
CA VAL A 150 -25.52 -15.04 -11.85
C VAL A 150 -25.68 -15.99 -13.03
N LEU A 151 -24.57 -16.29 -13.69
CA LEU A 151 -24.46 -17.22 -14.80
C LEU A 151 -23.42 -18.29 -14.46
N ALA A 152 -23.60 -19.50 -15.04
CA ALA A 152 -22.59 -20.53 -14.89
C ALA A 152 -21.25 -20.09 -15.47
N ASP A 153 -20.16 -20.40 -14.77
CA ASP A 153 -18.79 -19.95 -15.06
C ASP A 153 -18.61 -18.44 -15.13
N GLY A 154 -19.61 -17.67 -14.64
CA GLY A 154 -19.51 -16.22 -14.50
C GLY A 154 -18.60 -15.81 -13.34
N THR A 155 -17.88 -14.69 -13.52
CA THR A 155 -17.02 -14.09 -12.53
C THR A 155 -17.61 -12.77 -12.05
N TYR A 156 -17.51 -12.54 -10.73
CA TYR A 156 -18.09 -11.39 -10.04
C TYR A 156 -17.06 -10.78 -9.12
N ASP A 157 -16.82 -9.49 -9.28
CA ASP A 157 -15.81 -8.76 -8.49
C ASP A 157 -16.48 -8.00 -7.36
N PHE A 158 -15.84 -8.04 -6.19
CA PHE A 158 -16.24 -7.36 -4.96
C PHE A 158 -15.04 -6.60 -4.41
N GLU A 159 -15.29 -5.44 -3.85
CA GLU A 159 -14.24 -4.60 -3.23
C GLU A 159 -14.68 -4.24 -1.82
N PHE A 160 -13.84 -4.56 -0.84
CA PHE A 160 -14.03 -4.24 0.57
C PHE A 160 -12.86 -3.40 1.06
N ASN A 161 -13.13 -2.53 2.02
CA ASN A 161 -12.10 -1.87 2.80
C ASN A 161 -12.29 -2.33 4.25
N ILE A 162 -11.26 -2.94 4.82
CA ILE A 162 -11.34 -3.58 6.13
C ILE A 162 -10.28 -3.00 7.08
N ASP A 163 -10.65 -2.86 8.33
CA ASP A 163 -9.72 -2.49 9.40
C ASP A 163 -8.63 -3.56 9.59
N PRO A 164 -7.48 -3.20 10.17
CA PRO A 164 -6.50 -4.19 10.61
C PRO A 164 -7.10 -5.14 11.64
N GLY A 165 -7.02 -6.45 11.39
CA GLY A 165 -7.65 -7.45 12.26
C GLY A 165 -7.58 -8.85 11.70
N GLN A 166 -8.41 -9.71 12.22
CA GLN A 166 -8.63 -11.07 11.71
C GLN A 166 -10.08 -11.19 11.27
N TYR A 167 -10.32 -11.79 10.11
CA TYR A 167 -11.64 -11.87 9.50
C TYR A 167 -11.96 -13.28 9.04
N CYS A 168 -13.24 -13.58 8.93
CA CYS A 168 -13.73 -14.68 8.13
C CYS A 168 -14.45 -14.14 6.89
N LEU A 169 -14.22 -14.81 5.78
CA LEU A 169 -14.89 -14.59 4.50
C LEU A 169 -15.93 -15.68 4.31
N ILE A 170 -17.14 -15.30 3.93
CA ILE A 170 -18.21 -16.22 3.56
C ILE A 170 -18.78 -15.76 2.23
N ALA A 171 -18.79 -16.65 1.24
CA ALA A 171 -19.45 -16.41 -0.04
C ALA A 171 -20.48 -17.50 -0.29
N GLU A 172 -21.71 -17.13 -0.66
CA GLU A 172 -22.83 -18.05 -0.82
C GLU A 172 -23.81 -17.60 -1.89
N TYR A 173 -24.58 -18.56 -2.41
CA TYR A 173 -25.73 -18.23 -3.25
C TYR A 173 -26.94 -17.86 -2.39
N ILE A 174 -27.62 -16.80 -2.78
CA ILE A 174 -28.85 -16.32 -2.14
C ILE A 174 -29.99 -16.25 -3.17
N ASP A 175 -31.22 -16.35 -2.69
CA ASP A 175 -32.42 -16.15 -3.49
C ASP A 175 -32.81 -14.68 -3.60
N GLY A 176 -33.90 -14.39 -4.30
CA GLY A 176 -34.41 -13.01 -4.46
C GLY A 176 -34.91 -12.34 -3.17
N ASN A 177 -34.99 -13.08 -2.05
CA ASN A 177 -35.30 -12.54 -0.72
C ASN A 177 -34.04 -12.32 0.13
N GLY A 178 -32.88 -12.71 -0.39
CA GLY A 178 -31.62 -12.66 0.35
C GLY A 178 -31.38 -13.87 1.27
N ASP A 179 -32.18 -14.92 1.14
CA ASP A 179 -32.04 -16.15 1.93
C ASP A 179 -31.04 -17.10 1.25
N LYS A 180 -30.20 -17.73 2.06
CA LYS A 180 -29.21 -18.72 1.61
C LYS A 180 -29.86 -19.89 0.88
N ILE A 181 -29.37 -20.16 -0.33
CA ILE A 181 -29.79 -21.34 -1.10
C ILE A 181 -28.93 -22.56 -0.69
N THR A 182 -29.58 -23.64 -0.34
CA THR A 182 -28.94 -24.91 -0.02
C THR A 182 -29.30 -25.96 -1.08
N SER A 183 -28.45 -26.12 -2.08
CA SER A 183 -28.56 -27.15 -3.11
C SER A 183 -27.32 -28.03 -3.11
N ASN A 184 -27.46 -29.32 -3.37
CA ASN A 184 -26.33 -30.24 -3.36
C ASN A 184 -25.46 -30.14 -4.62
N ASP A 185 -25.95 -29.47 -5.67
CA ASP A 185 -25.26 -29.39 -6.97
C ASP A 185 -24.60 -28.03 -7.21
N GLN A 186 -24.54 -27.20 -6.20
CA GLN A 186 -23.96 -25.87 -6.33
C GLN A 186 -22.47 -25.86 -5.95
N SER A 187 -21.69 -25.09 -6.68
CA SER A 187 -20.28 -24.82 -6.35
C SER A 187 -19.86 -23.41 -6.75
N LEU A 188 -18.94 -22.88 -5.96
CA LEU A 188 -18.42 -21.54 -6.18
C LEU A 188 -16.97 -21.49 -5.66
N SER A 189 -16.12 -20.68 -6.28
CA SER A 189 -14.77 -20.45 -5.83
C SER A 189 -14.49 -18.96 -5.67
N VAL A 190 -13.67 -18.61 -4.70
CA VAL A 190 -13.29 -17.24 -4.38
C VAL A 190 -11.78 -17.11 -4.48
N GLU A 191 -11.32 -16.13 -5.24
CA GLU A 191 -9.95 -15.66 -5.25
C GLU A 191 -9.89 -14.27 -4.64
N GLY A 192 -9.07 -14.10 -3.63
CA GLY A 192 -8.93 -12.83 -2.92
C GLY A 192 -7.52 -12.25 -3.00
N LYS A 193 -7.44 -10.93 -2.95
CA LYS A 193 -6.21 -10.15 -2.91
C LYS A 193 -6.34 -9.06 -1.86
N LEU A 194 -5.47 -9.10 -0.85
CA LEU A 194 -5.33 -8.09 0.18
C LEU A 194 -4.16 -7.17 -0.13
N TYR A 195 -4.33 -5.87 0.11
CA TYR A 195 -3.29 -4.85 -0.06
C TYR A 195 -2.95 -4.18 1.28
N PRO A 196 -2.32 -4.89 2.23
CA PRO A 196 -2.23 -4.49 3.64
C PRO A 196 -1.41 -3.23 3.89
N ASN A 197 -0.65 -2.74 2.94
CA ASN A 197 0.25 -1.61 3.15
C ASN A 197 0.20 -0.57 2.04
N GLN A 198 -0.90 -0.52 1.31
CA GLN A 198 -0.97 0.33 0.11
C GLN A 198 -0.75 1.80 0.44
N PHE A 199 -1.41 2.33 1.47
CA PHE A 199 -1.30 3.72 1.84
C PHE A 199 0.05 4.04 2.50
N ILE A 200 0.42 3.30 3.55
CA ILE A 200 1.66 3.54 4.30
C ILE A 200 2.89 3.30 3.45
N GLY A 201 2.93 2.18 2.73
CA GLY A 201 4.02 1.85 1.83
C GLY A 201 4.16 2.85 0.69
N GLY A 202 3.04 3.33 0.15
CA GLY A 202 3.00 4.39 -0.85
C GLY A 202 3.55 5.72 -0.32
N LEU A 203 3.07 6.17 0.85
CA LEU A 203 3.52 7.41 1.49
C LEU A 203 5.01 7.37 1.83
N LEU A 204 5.48 6.32 2.50
CA LEU A 204 6.90 6.15 2.84
C LEU A 204 7.77 6.02 1.60
N GLY A 205 7.30 5.33 0.57
CA GLY A 205 7.98 5.24 -0.72
C GLY A 205 8.15 6.62 -1.38
N LEU A 206 7.12 7.45 -1.37
CA LEU A 206 7.18 8.84 -1.87
C LEU A 206 8.15 9.70 -1.06
N LEU A 207 8.17 9.59 0.27
CA LEU A 207 9.13 10.28 1.13
C LEU A 207 10.57 9.86 0.79
N CYS A 208 10.83 8.57 0.62
CA CYS A 208 12.15 8.07 0.22
C CYS A 208 12.57 8.57 -1.16
N LEU A 209 11.64 8.64 -2.13
CA LEU A 209 11.91 9.25 -3.44
C LEU A 209 12.25 10.74 -3.32
N GLY A 210 11.54 11.48 -2.49
CA GLY A 210 11.84 12.88 -2.19
C GLY A 210 13.26 13.05 -1.63
N LEU A 211 13.62 12.26 -0.61
CA LEU A 211 14.97 12.26 -0.03
C LEU A 211 16.05 11.88 -1.05
N SER A 212 15.76 10.91 -1.92
CA SER A 212 16.67 10.55 -3.03
C SER A 212 16.87 11.71 -4.00
N GLY A 213 15.79 12.44 -4.32
CA GLY A 213 15.85 13.64 -5.17
C GLY A 213 16.73 14.75 -4.54
N PHE A 214 16.53 15.05 -3.25
CA PHE A 214 17.39 16.01 -2.53
C PHE A 214 18.86 15.57 -2.50
N ALA A 215 19.13 14.30 -2.23
CA ALA A 215 20.49 13.75 -2.26
C ALA A 215 21.10 13.85 -3.67
N PHE A 216 20.31 13.65 -4.72
CA PHE A 216 20.76 13.78 -6.10
C PHE A 216 21.15 15.21 -6.46
N VAL A 217 20.31 16.19 -6.10
CA VAL A 217 20.63 17.62 -6.29
C VAL A 217 21.91 18.00 -5.53
N GLY A 218 22.04 17.54 -4.28
CA GLY A 218 23.27 17.71 -3.50
C GLY A 218 24.50 17.09 -4.17
N ALA A 219 24.36 15.89 -4.71
CA ALA A 219 25.45 15.22 -5.45
C ALA A 219 25.85 15.98 -6.71
N GLN A 220 24.90 16.57 -7.43
CA GLN A 220 25.18 17.41 -8.61
C GLN A 220 25.92 18.70 -8.20
N LYS A 221 25.45 19.40 -7.16
CA LYS A 221 26.09 20.64 -6.65
C LYS A 221 27.54 20.35 -6.23
N HIS A 222 27.76 19.33 -5.41
CA HIS A 222 29.12 18.96 -4.97
C HIS A 222 30.00 18.45 -6.13
N GLY A 223 29.45 17.74 -7.09
CA GLY A 223 30.17 17.26 -8.28
C GLY A 223 30.60 18.38 -9.19
N SER A 224 29.76 19.39 -9.41
CA SER A 224 30.10 20.56 -10.26
C SER A 224 31.18 21.43 -9.62
N VAL A 225 31.13 21.64 -8.29
CA VAL A 225 32.15 22.39 -7.56
C VAL A 225 33.49 21.62 -7.61
N LEU A 226 33.50 20.33 -7.34
CA LEU A 226 34.72 19.54 -7.41
C LEU A 226 35.36 19.56 -8.80
N ARG A 227 34.54 19.49 -9.86
CA ARG A 227 35.02 19.57 -11.24
C ARG A 227 35.68 20.91 -11.55
N LYS A 228 35.08 22.04 -11.13
CA LYS A 228 35.66 23.37 -11.31
C LYS A 228 37.02 23.52 -10.62
N ILE A 229 37.16 22.96 -9.39
CA ILE A 229 38.43 22.99 -8.65
C ILE A 229 39.50 22.20 -9.38
N LEU A 230 39.20 21.00 -9.86
CA LEU A 230 40.14 20.15 -10.60
C LEU A 230 40.54 20.74 -11.96
N GLU A 231 39.63 21.40 -12.66
CA GLU A 231 39.90 22.12 -13.90
C GLU A 231 40.82 23.33 -13.65
N GLY A 232 40.59 24.10 -12.57
CA GLY A 232 41.42 25.22 -12.19
C GLY A 232 42.83 24.81 -11.71
N GLU A 233 42.99 23.68 -11.04
CA GLU A 233 44.32 23.11 -10.70
C GLU A 233 45.09 22.68 -11.94
N ASN A 234 44.44 22.09 -12.94
CA ASN A 234 45.06 21.69 -14.18
C ASN A 234 45.55 22.91 -14.99
N GLU A 235 44.73 23.96 -15.11
CA GLU A 235 45.12 25.20 -15.79
C GLU A 235 46.34 25.89 -15.13
N THR A 236 46.41 25.91 -13.77
CA THR A 236 47.54 26.46 -13.04
C THR A 236 48.80 25.63 -13.19
N THR A 237 48.69 24.32 -13.34
CA THR A 237 49.79 23.41 -13.54
C THR A 237 50.37 23.54 -15.00
N GLU A 238 49.49 23.63 -15.98
CA GLU A 238 49.88 23.83 -17.39
C GLU A 238 50.54 25.21 -17.59
N SER A 239 50.03 26.27 -16.94
CA SER A 239 50.64 27.61 -17.02
C SER A 239 52.02 27.67 -16.38
N ARG A 240 52.31 26.88 -15.34
CA ARG A 240 53.66 26.76 -14.75
C ARG A 240 54.64 26.01 -15.66
N VAL A 241 54.19 24.94 -16.26
CA VAL A 241 55.06 24.13 -17.19
C VAL A 241 55.39 24.90 -18.46
N LEU A 242 54.52 25.78 -18.92
CA LEU A 242 54.78 26.62 -20.11
C LEU A 242 55.60 27.89 -19.82
N SER A 243 55.90 28.20 -18.52
CA SER A 243 56.69 29.33 -18.10
C SER A 243 58.15 29.00 -17.71
N GLU A 244 58.51 27.71 -17.73
CA GLU A 244 59.89 27.19 -17.65
C GLU A 244 60.44 26.89 -19.05
#